data_0fae6483e4d6b928b8c537126cfbd3fd
#
_entry.id   0fae6483e4d6b928b8c537126cfbd3fd
#
_cell.length_a   1.000
_cell.length_b   1.000
_cell.length_c   1.000
_cell.angle_alpha   90.00
_cell.angle_beta   90.00
_cell.angle_gamma   90.00
#
_symmetry.space_group_name_H-M   'P 1'
#
loop_
_entity.id
_entity.type
_entity.pdbx_description
1 polymer ?
#
loop_
_entity_poly.entity_id
_entity_poly.type
_entity_poly.pdbx_seq_one_letter_code
_entity_poly.pdbx_strand_id
1 'polypeptide(L)'
;LSEVIDQFNEDLAKAEYLVGHNIEFDINIVGAELHRLQHNTDSLMNKESLDTKEHGTDFCAIPGGRGGKFKWPTLTELHAKLFGVGFDDAHDAAYDVDATAKCFFGLVTHDVIQVEGLMPSAQVKYEAPKLEAANFESVEVEVDTSRDKVSSEQLDAVKDLSFCHFHVHSQFSILQSTSQIGNIVKTAKDMNM
;
A
#
# COMPACT_ATOMS: atom_id res chain seq x y z
N LEU A 1 -17.31 0.27 3.86
CA LEU A 1 -16.20 -0.64 3.55
C LEU A 1 -16.70 -1.91 2.86
N SER A 2 -17.80 -2.55 3.34
CA SER A 2 -18.35 -3.78 2.72
C SER A 2 -18.66 -3.56 1.23
N GLU A 3 -19.38 -2.51 0.88
CA GLU A 3 -19.74 -2.20 -0.52
C GLU A 3 -18.51 -2.05 -1.42
N VAL A 4 -17.43 -1.44 -0.90
CA VAL A 4 -16.17 -1.29 -1.65
C VAL A 4 -15.51 -2.65 -1.87
N ILE A 5 -15.54 -3.52 -0.86
CA ILE A 5 -14.99 -4.89 -0.96
C ILE A 5 -15.81 -5.75 -1.92
N ASP A 6 -17.12 -5.62 -1.93
CA ASP A 6 -17.98 -6.35 -2.87
C ASP A 6 -17.65 -5.95 -4.32
N GLN A 7 -17.53 -4.64 -4.59
CA GLN A 7 -17.12 -4.13 -5.90
C GLN A 7 -15.71 -4.61 -6.28
N PHE A 8 -14.76 -4.55 -5.33
CA PHE A 8 -13.41 -5.05 -5.54
C PHE A 8 -13.40 -6.54 -5.94
N ASN A 9 -14.19 -7.38 -5.25
CA ASN A 9 -14.28 -8.80 -5.57
C ASN A 9 -14.88 -9.05 -6.96
N GLU A 10 -15.86 -8.25 -7.37
CA GLU A 10 -16.42 -8.33 -8.73
C GLU A 10 -15.37 -7.98 -9.79
N ASP A 11 -14.55 -6.97 -9.56
CA ASP A 11 -13.52 -6.55 -10.49
C ASP A 11 -12.33 -7.52 -10.48
N LEU A 12 -11.95 -8.03 -9.30
CA LEU A 12 -10.94 -9.08 -9.17
C LEU A 12 -11.30 -10.35 -9.94
N ALA A 13 -12.59 -10.71 -9.96
CA ALA A 13 -13.06 -11.88 -10.71
C ALA A 13 -12.90 -11.73 -12.23
N LYS A 14 -12.91 -10.52 -12.74
CA LYS A 14 -12.73 -10.19 -14.18
C LYS A 14 -11.26 -10.04 -14.58
N ALA A 15 -10.39 -9.73 -13.61
CA ALA A 15 -8.97 -9.50 -13.85
C ALA A 15 -8.22 -10.82 -14.06
N GLU A 16 -7.28 -10.84 -14.98
CA GLU A 16 -6.35 -11.96 -15.16
C GLU A 16 -5.11 -11.79 -14.29
N TYR A 17 -4.62 -10.56 -14.16
CA TYR A 17 -3.41 -10.21 -13.40
C TYR A 17 -3.69 -9.12 -12.38
N LEU A 18 -2.92 -9.14 -11.30
CA LEU A 18 -2.77 -8.01 -10.39
C LEU A 18 -1.48 -7.28 -10.74
N VAL A 19 -1.55 -5.97 -10.87
CA VAL A 19 -0.37 -5.15 -11.16
C VAL A 19 -0.19 -4.13 -10.05
N GLY A 20 1.03 -4.01 -9.55
CA GLY A 20 1.35 -3.03 -8.52
C GLY A 20 2.82 -2.64 -8.52
N HIS A 21 3.16 -1.68 -7.69
CA HIS A 21 4.54 -1.34 -7.36
C HIS A 21 4.81 -1.71 -5.90
N ASN A 22 5.46 -2.84 -5.66
CA ASN A 22 5.52 -3.55 -4.39
C ASN A 22 4.19 -4.24 -4.04
N ILE A 23 3.63 -4.93 -5.02
CA ILE A 23 2.27 -5.51 -5.01
C ILE A 23 2.00 -6.44 -3.83
N GLU A 24 3.02 -7.13 -3.32
CA GLU A 24 2.88 -8.01 -2.16
C GLU A 24 2.34 -7.25 -0.93
N PHE A 25 2.74 -6.00 -0.77
CA PHE A 25 2.22 -5.15 0.31
C PHE A 25 0.72 -4.93 0.17
N ASP A 26 0.24 -4.59 -1.03
CA ASP A 26 -1.18 -4.33 -1.30
C ASP A 26 -2.01 -5.60 -1.15
N ILE A 27 -1.54 -6.73 -1.68
CA ILE A 27 -2.18 -8.04 -1.52
C ILE A 27 -2.35 -8.40 -0.05
N ASN A 28 -1.32 -8.18 0.77
CA ASN A 28 -1.38 -8.48 2.20
C ASN A 28 -2.37 -7.57 2.95
N ILE A 29 -2.42 -6.28 2.62
CA ILE A 29 -3.37 -5.33 3.23
C ILE A 29 -4.80 -5.69 2.86
N VAL A 30 -5.08 -5.87 1.56
CA VAL A 30 -6.43 -6.22 1.08
C VAL A 30 -6.84 -7.60 1.60
N GLY A 31 -5.93 -8.57 1.60
CA GLY A 31 -6.17 -9.90 2.15
C GLY A 31 -6.54 -9.87 3.64
N ALA A 32 -5.89 -9.02 4.43
CA ALA A 32 -6.23 -8.82 5.84
C ALA A 32 -7.64 -8.24 6.02
N GLU A 33 -8.05 -7.28 5.17
CA GLU A 33 -9.41 -6.72 5.20
C GLU A 33 -10.47 -7.74 4.77
N LEU A 34 -10.22 -8.50 3.70
CA LEU A 34 -11.10 -9.59 3.28
C LEU A 34 -11.29 -10.61 4.41
N HIS A 35 -10.21 -11.03 5.06
CA HIS A 35 -10.27 -11.95 6.19
C HIS A 35 -11.06 -11.37 7.36
N ARG A 36 -10.87 -10.08 7.68
CA ARG A 36 -11.61 -9.40 8.77
C ARG A 36 -13.10 -9.34 8.49
N LEU A 37 -13.50 -9.19 7.24
CA LEU A 37 -14.89 -9.19 6.79
C LEU A 37 -15.44 -10.58 6.49
N GLN A 38 -14.68 -11.64 6.78
CA GLN A 38 -15.04 -13.05 6.55
C GLN A 38 -15.30 -13.39 5.05
N HIS A 39 -14.66 -12.65 4.14
CA HIS A 39 -14.64 -13.00 2.73
C HIS A 39 -13.56 -14.04 2.43
N ASN A 40 -13.73 -14.78 1.33
CA ASN A 40 -12.71 -15.69 0.84
C ASN A 40 -11.52 -14.90 0.25
N THR A 41 -10.31 -15.24 0.65
CA THR A 41 -9.07 -14.63 0.18
C THR A 41 -8.41 -15.37 -0.97
N ASP A 42 -8.87 -16.58 -1.32
CA ASP A 42 -8.20 -17.45 -2.29
C ASP A 42 -8.11 -16.82 -3.67
N SER A 43 -9.16 -16.11 -4.12
CA SER A 43 -9.17 -15.42 -5.41
C SER A 43 -8.12 -14.32 -5.51
N LEU A 44 -7.80 -13.66 -4.40
CA LEU A 44 -6.75 -12.65 -4.32
C LEU A 44 -5.36 -13.31 -4.25
N MET A 45 -5.20 -14.28 -3.33
CA MET A 45 -3.90 -14.89 -3.05
C MET A 45 -3.37 -15.78 -4.18
N ASN A 46 -4.27 -16.35 -4.97
CA ASN A 46 -3.90 -17.22 -6.11
C ASN A 46 -3.88 -16.47 -7.44
N LYS A 47 -4.17 -15.16 -7.47
CA LYS A 47 -4.10 -14.36 -8.68
C LYS A 47 -2.63 -14.13 -9.08
N GLU A 48 -2.33 -14.29 -10.35
CA GLU A 48 -1.01 -13.96 -10.88
C GLU A 48 -0.74 -12.47 -10.71
N SER A 49 0.45 -12.12 -10.22
CA SER A 49 0.82 -10.73 -9.93
C SER A 49 2.07 -10.31 -10.66
N LEU A 50 2.09 -9.05 -11.12
CA LEU A 50 3.19 -8.42 -11.82
C LEU A 50 3.65 -7.19 -11.02
N ASP A 51 4.84 -7.27 -10.46
CA ASP A 51 5.41 -6.19 -9.66
C ASP A 51 6.32 -5.30 -10.50
N THR A 52 5.88 -4.07 -10.75
CA THR A 52 6.67 -3.09 -11.53
C THR A 52 7.98 -2.70 -10.86
N LYS A 53 8.08 -2.83 -9.51
CA LYS A 53 9.32 -2.61 -8.78
C LYS A 53 10.35 -3.69 -9.10
N GLU A 54 9.94 -4.95 -9.06
CA GLU A 54 10.84 -6.07 -9.34
C GLU A 54 11.29 -6.07 -10.80
N HIS A 55 10.34 -6.05 -11.73
CA HIS A 55 10.62 -6.01 -13.16
C HIS A 55 11.42 -4.77 -13.57
N GLY A 56 11.16 -3.62 -12.94
CA GLY A 56 11.86 -2.37 -13.22
C GLY A 56 13.28 -2.30 -12.65
N THR A 57 13.70 -3.22 -11.79
CA THR A 57 14.99 -3.15 -11.08
C THR A 57 16.18 -3.15 -12.02
N ASP A 58 16.28 -4.12 -12.91
CA ASP A 58 17.38 -4.23 -13.88
C ASP A 58 17.27 -3.15 -14.97
N PHE A 59 16.05 -2.78 -15.34
CA PHE A 59 15.80 -1.69 -16.30
C PHE A 59 16.25 -0.32 -15.75
N CYS A 60 15.99 -0.02 -14.50
CA CYS A 60 16.44 1.20 -13.84
C CYS A 60 17.95 1.20 -13.59
N ALA A 61 18.52 0.05 -13.26
CA ALA A 61 19.95 -0.18 -12.99
C ALA A 61 20.50 0.78 -11.92
N ILE A 62 19.74 1.06 -10.84
CA ILE A 62 20.15 2.00 -9.79
C ILE A 62 21.19 1.31 -8.88
N PRO A 63 22.39 1.89 -8.71
CA PRO A 63 23.40 1.32 -7.80
C PRO A 63 22.94 1.31 -6.34
N GLY A 64 23.45 0.37 -5.54
CA GLY A 64 23.26 0.36 -4.08
C GLY A 64 22.45 -0.83 -3.53
N GLY A 65 22.13 -1.83 -4.36
CA GLY A 65 21.55 -3.09 -3.89
C GLY A 65 22.53 -3.96 -3.11
N ARG A 66 22.03 -4.88 -2.30
CA ARG A 66 22.86 -5.82 -1.53
C ARG A 66 23.63 -6.75 -2.46
N GLY A 67 24.90 -7.03 -2.13
CA GLY A 67 25.72 -7.98 -2.87
C GLY A 67 26.11 -7.53 -4.29
N GLY A 68 26.19 -6.24 -4.55
CA GLY A 68 26.53 -5.68 -5.86
C GLY A 68 25.37 -5.70 -6.88
N LYS A 69 24.16 -6.02 -6.45
CA LYS A 69 22.95 -5.95 -7.27
C LYS A 69 22.45 -4.48 -7.38
N PHE A 70 21.49 -4.25 -8.26
CA PHE A 70 20.80 -2.97 -8.32
C PHE A 70 19.83 -2.82 -7.14
N LYS A 71 19.60 -1.58 -6.76
CA LYS A 71 18.57 -1.19 -5.77
C LYS A 71 17.19 -1.29 -6.44
N TRP A 72 16.19 -1.72 -5.70
CA TRP A 72 14.80 -1.58 -6.10
C TRP A 72 14.43 -0.11 -6.32
N PRO A 73 13.87 0.25 -7.47
CA PRO A 73 13.43 1.61 -7.71
C PRO A 73 12.21 1.97 -6.86
N THR A 74 12.08 3.21 -6.49
CA THR A 74 10.79 3.78 -6.09
C THR A 74 9.92 3.99 -7.33
N LEU A 75 8.61 4.14 -7.15
CA LEU A 75 7.70 4.41 -8.27
C LEU A 75 8.10 5.69 -9.02
N THR A 76 8.49 6.74 -8.30
CA THR A 76 8.99 7.99 -8.89
C THR A 76 10.28 7.80 -9.69
N GLU A 77 11.22 6.99 -9.19
CA GLU A 77 12.48 6.68 -9.91
C GLU A 77 12.20 5.89 -11.20
N LEU A 78 11.29 4.90 -11.13
CA LEU A 78 10.88 4.14 -12.32
C LEU A 78 10.16 5.02 -13.33
N HIS A 79 9.23 5.86 -12.88
CA HIS A 79 8.52 6.80 -13.75
C HIS A 79 9.48 7.78 -14.43
N ALA A 80 10.40 8.36 -13.67
CA ALA A 80 11.43 9.25 -14.21
C ALA A 80 12.34 8.54 -15.23
N LYS A 81 12.68 7.27 -15.00
CA LYS A 81 13.47 6.46 -15.94
C LYS A 81 12.74 6.19 -17.25
N LEU A 82 11.45 5.92 -17.20
CA LEU A 82 10.61 5.60 -18.36
C LEU A 82 10.25 6.86 -19.18
N PHE A 83 9.93 7.95 -18.50
CA PHE A 83 9.31 9.13 -19.14
C PHE A 83 10.17 10.40 -19.07
N GLY A 84 11.32 10.35 -18.40
CA GLY A 84 12.23 11.50 -18.26
C GLY A 84 11.82 12.52 -17.20
N VAL A 85 10.67 12.35 -16.56
CA VAL A 85 10.13 13.22 -15.52
C VAL A 85 9.58 12.37 -14.36
N GLY A 86 9.70 12.88 -13.12
CA GLY A 86 8.95 12.34 -11.99
C GLY A 86 7.46 12.65 -12.15
N PHE A 87 6.66 12.28 -11.18
CA PHE A 87 5.28 12.72 -11.08
C PHE A 87 5.07 13.47 -9.77
N ASP A 88 4.20 14.46 -9.82
CA ASP A 88 3.80 15.23 -8.64
C ASP A 88 2.72 14.49 -7.86
N ASP A 89 2.48 14.90 -6.62
CA ASP A 89 1.48 14.34 -5.71
C ASP A 89 1.66 12.86 -5.34
N ALA A 90 2.91 12.37 -5.34
CA ALA A 90 3.25 11.08 -4.77
C ALA A 90 2.67 10.97 -3.34
N HIS A 91 2.01 9.83 -3.05
CA HIS A 91 1.26 9.51 -1.82
C HIS A 91 -0.25 9.84 -1.85
N ASP A 92 -0.78 10.37 -2.95
CA ASP A 92 -2.20 10.27 -3.23
C ASP A 92 -2.47 8.94 -3.95
N ALA A 93 -3.37 8.13 -3.41
CA ALA A 93 -3.61 6.77 -3.91
C ALA A 93 -4.03 6.72 -5.40
N ALA A 94 -4.80 7.70 -5.86
CA ALA A 94 -5.25 7.75 -7.25
C ALA A 94 -4.09 8.05 -8.21
N TYR A 95 -3.21 8.98 -7.82
CA TYR A 95 -2.02 9.31 -8.61
C TYR A 95 -0.99 8.18 -8.59
N ASP A 96 -0.81 7.49 -7.47
CA ASP A 96 0.09 6.35 -7.37
C ASP A 96 -0.40 5.18 -8.26
N VAL A 97 -1.70 4.92 -8.31
CA VAL A 97 -2.30 3.90 -9.20
C VAL A 97 -2.09 4.29 -10.66
N ASP A 98 -2.36 5.54 -11.04
CA ASP A 98 -2.14 6.02 -12.41
C ASP A 98 -0.67 5.93 -12.82
N ALA A 99 0.26 6.37 -11.96
CA ALA A 99 1.69 6.26 -12.19
C ALA A 99 2.15 4.80 -12.31
N THR A 100 1.60 3.90 -11.49
CA THR A 100 1.89 2.46 -11.56
C THR A 100 1.41 1.86 -12.88
N ALA A 101 0.20 2.19 -13.32
CA ALA A 101 -0.32 1.74 -14.60
C ALA A 101 0.52 2.26 -15.78
N LYS A 102 0.91 3.54 -15.77
CA LYS A 102 1.83 4.11 -16.77
C LYS A 102 3.17 3.38 -16.79
N CYS A 103 3.75 3.13 -15.61
CA CYS A 103 5.00 2.40 -15.50
C CYS A 103 4.88 0.97 -16.01
N PHE A 104 3.79 0.26 -15.70
CA PHE A 104 3.54 -1.08 -16.22
C PHE A 104 3.52 -1.09 -17.75
N PHE A 105 2.71 -0.26 -18.38
CA PHE A 105 2.63 -0.19 -19.84
C PHE A 105 3.94 0.34 -20.45
N GLY A 106 4.66 1.20 -19.76
CA GLY A 106 6.00 1.60 -20.13
C GLY A 106 6.97 0.43 -20.17
N LEU A 107 6.99 -0.42 -19.14
CA LEU A 107 7.81 -1.63 -19.09
C LEU A 107 7.42 -2.66 -20.18
N VAL A 108 6.12 -2.80 -20.48
CA VAL A 108 5.65 -3.62 -21.62
C VAL A 108 6.16 -3.06 -22.96
N THR A 109 6.11 -1.74 -23.13
CA THR A 109 6.61 -1.07 -24.36
C THR A 109 8.12 -1.27 -24.55
N HIS A 110 8.86 -1.41 -23.47
CA HIS A 110 10.30 -1.69 -23.47
C HIS A 110 10.66 -3.17 -23.47
N ASP A 111 9.70 -4.07 -23.68
CA ASP A 111 9.86 -5.53 -23.62
C ASP A 111 10.45 -6.08 -22.31
N VAL A 112 10.31 -5.33 -21.22
CA VAL A 112 10.74 -5.74 -19.88
C VAL A 112 9.70 -6.67 -19.23
N ILE A 113 8.42 -6.37 -19.44
CA ILE A 113 7.29 -7.22 -19.04
C ILE A 113 6.61 -7.75 -20.30
N GLN A 114 6.46 -9.08 -20.36
CA GLN A 114 5.72 -9.74 -21.41
C GLN A 114 4.52 -10.45 -20.80
N VAL A 115 3.33 -10.15 -21.31
CA VAL A 115 2.07 -10.73 -20.84
C VAL A 115 1.40 -11.44 -22.01
N GLU A 116 1.03 -12.71 -21.80
CA GLU A 116 0.34 -13.48 -22.82
C GLU A 116 -1.02 -12.84 -23.16
N GLY A 117 -1.30 -12.70 -24.44
CA GLY A 117 -2.53 -12.07 -24.92
C GLY A 117 -2.52 -10.54 -25.02
N LEU A 118 -1.49 -9.85 -24.50
CA LEU A 118 -1.30 -8.43 -24.79
C LEU A 118 -0.79 -8.23 -26.24
N MET A 119 -1.21 -7.10 -26.83
CA MET A 119 -0.69 -6.68 -28.12
C MET A 119 0.83 -6.54 -28.09
N PRO A 120 1.53 -6.62 -29.24
CA PRO A 120 2.95 -6.32 -29.33
C PRO A 120 3.27 -5.00 -28.64
N SER A 121 4.34 -4.97 -27.85
CA SER A 121 4.74 -3.82 -27.00
C SER A 121 4.73 -2.48 -27.73
N ALA A 122 5.14 -2.46 -29.00
CA ALA A 122 5.13 -1.27 -29.85
C ALA A 122 3.73 -0.66 -30.11
N GLN A 123 2.65 -1.40 -29.84
CA GLN A 123 1.26 -0.98 -30.06
C GLN A 123 0.51 -0.65 -28.77
N VAL A 124 1.12 -0.88 -27.61
CA VAL A 124 0.48 -0.59 -26.34
C VAL A 124 0.39 0.92 -26.12
N LYS A 125 -0.83 1.42 -26.01
CA LYS A 125 -1.14 2.79 -25.65
C LYS A 125 -1.99 2.79 -24.40
N TYR A 126 -1.49 3.42 -23.36
CA TYR A 126 -2.26 3.65 -22.14
C TYR A 126 -2.83 5.07 -22.16
N GLU A 127 -4.13 5.19 -22.01
CA GLU A 127 -4.80 6.47 -21.79
C GLU A 127 -5.28 6.48 -20.31
N ALA A 128 -4.74 7.41 -19.53
CA ALA A 128 -5.12 7.56 -18.14
C ALA A 128 -6.64 7.82 -18.02
N PRO A 129 -7.36 7.12 -17.13
CA PRO A 129 -8.74 7.46 -16.85
C PRO A 129 -8.80 8.91 -16.33
N LYS A 130 -9.85 9.63 -16.71
CA LYS A 130 -10.11 10.94 -16.12
C LYS A 130 -10.52 10.72 -14.68
N LEU A 131 -9.62 10.99 -13.75
CA LEU A 131 -9.93 11.00 -12.34
C LEU A 131 -10.83 12.22 -12.08
N GLU A 132 -12.13 11.98 -11.92
CA GLU A 132 -13.02 13.00 -11.37
C GLU A 132 -12.61 13.15 -9.90
N ALA A 133 -12.28 14.37 -9.48
CA ALA A 133 -12.06 14.66 -8.08
C ALA A 133 -13.30 14.20 -7.31
N ALA A 134 -13.17 13.12 -6.55
CA ALA A 134 -14.24 12.69 -5.68
C ALA A 134 -14.47 13.82 -4.69
N ASN A 135 -15.60 14.51 -4.82
CA ASN A 135 -16.07 15.43 -3.79
C ASN A 135 -16.43 14.58 -2.57
N PHE A 136 -15.42 14.24 -1.78
CA PHE A 136 -15.66 13.80 -0.42
C PHE A 136 -16.21 15.03 0.33
N GLU A 137 -17.52 15.13 0.43
CA GLU A 137 -18.08 15.90 1.52
C GLU A 137 -17.43 15.34 2.77
N SER A 138 -16.62 16.16 3.44
CA SER A 138 -16.03 15.80 4.71
C SER A 138 -17.18 15.46 5.65
N VAL A 139 -17.46 14.18 5.81
CA VAL A 139 -18.32 13.73 6.89
C VAL A 139 -17.51 14.04 8.14
N GLU A 140 -17.87 15.13 8.82
CA GLU A 140 -17.39 15.38 10.17
C GLU A 140 -17.88 14.19 11.01
N VAL A 141 -17.03 13.19 11.14
CA VAL A 141 -17.23 12.12 12.11
C VAL A 141 -17.02 12.78 13.46
N GLU A 142 -18.11 13.09 14.17
CA GLU A 142 -18.04 13.42 15.59
C GLU A 142 -17.37 12.22 16.27
N VAL A 143 -16.06 12.34 16.49
CA VAL A 143 -15.33 11.36 17.30
C VAL A 143 -15.85 11.54 18.72
N ASP A 144 -16.65 10.57 19.18
CA ASP A 144 -17.11 10.53 20.57
C ASP A 144 -15.90 10.29 21.48
N THR A 145 -15.25 11.40 21.88
CA THR A 145 -14.14 11.40 22.83
C THR A 145 -14.58 11.12 24.26
N SER A 146 -15.86 10.91 24.52
CA SER A 146 -16.38 10.65 25.86
C SER A 146 -15.97 9.28 26.40
N ARG A 147 -15.56 8.34 25.51
CA ARG A 147 -15.09 7.00 25.90
C ARG A 147 -13.65 6.98 26.44
N ASP A 148 -12.86 8.03 26.19
CA ASP A 148 -11.42 8.02 26.47
C ASP A 148 -11.04 8.75 27.76
N LYS A 149 -12.01 9.24 28.55
CA LYS A 149 -11.73 9.82 29.85
C LYS A 149 -11.69 8.73 30.92
N VAL A 150 -10.55 8.06 31.00
CA VAL A 150 -10.23 7.21 32.14
C VAL A 150 -10.20 8.11 33.39
N SER A 151 -10.98 7.76 34.42
CA SER A 151 -10.98 8.54 35.65
C SER A 151 -9.62 8.40 36.38
N SER A 152 -9.26 9.41 37.17
CA SER A 152 -8.04 9.35 37.97
C SER A 152 -8.03 8.14 38.93
N GLU A 153 -9.18 7.72 39.41
CA GLU A 153 -9.35 6.54 40.26
C GLU A 153 -9.05 5.22 39.50
N GLN A 154 -9.46 5.14 38.24
CA GLN A 154 -9.14 3.99 37.36
C GLN A 154 -7.65 3.93 37.03
N LEU A 155 -7.02 5.09 36.80
CA LEU A 155 -5.57 5.19 36.59
C LEU A 155 -4.80 4.77 37.84
N ASP A 156 -5.23 5.20 39.02
CA ASP A 156 -4.56 4.85 40.27
C ASP A 156 -4.72 3.35 40.60
N ALA A 157 -5.84 2.74 40.21
CA ALA A 157 -6.08 1.30 40.43
C ALA A 157 -5.13 0.41 39.62
N VAL A 158 -4.59 0.88 38.50
CA VAL A 158 -3.69 0.09 37.63
C VAL A 158 -2.23 0.53 37.72
N LYS A 159 -1.93 1.57 38.46
CA LYS A 159 -0.60 2.22 38.52
C LYS A 159 0.52 1.28 39.00
N ASP A 160 0.19 0.36 39.90
CA ASP A 160 1.13 -0.58 40.51
C ASP A 160 1.05 -1.99 39.91
N LEU A 161 0.25 -2.18 38.86
CA LEU A 161 0.16 -3.46 38.17
C LEU A 161 1.31 -3.63 37.17
N SER A 162 2.01 -4.75 37.27
CA SER A 162 2.96 -5.15 36.22
C SER A 162 2.20 -5.61 34.99
N PHE A 163 2.42 -4.98 33.85
CA PHE A 163 1.84 -5.39 32.58
C PHE A 163 2.86 -5.25 31.44
N CYS A 164 2.61 -5.96 30.37
CA CYS A 164 3.36 -5.76 29.13
C CYS A 164 2.39 -5.72 27.93
N HIS A 165 2.78 -4.99 26.90
CA HIS A 165 2.04 -4.96 25.64
C HIS A 165 2.41 -6.15 24.79
N PHE A 166 1.43 -6.97 24.42
CA PHE A 166 1.62 -8.06 23.45
C PHE A 166 1.49 -7.58 22.01
N HIS A 167 0.80 -6.46 21.79
CA HIS A 167 0.50 -5.95 20.47
C HIS A 167 0.53 -4.43 20.49
N VAL A 168 1.52 -3.85 19.82
CA VAL A 168 1.70 -2.39 19.75
C VAL A 168 1.73 -1.96 18.29
N HIS A 169 0.83 -1.07 17.93
CA HIS A 169 0.82 -0.43 16.62
C HIS A 169 1.73 0.79 16.60
N SER A 170 2.54 0.92 15.55
CA SER A 170 3.36 2.09 15.29
C SER A 170 2.86 2.85 14.06
N GLN A 171 3.52 3.95 13.71
CA GLN A 171 3.24 4.71 12.48
C GLN A 171 3.29 3.87 11.19
N PHE A 172 3.89 2.69 11.23
CA PHE A 172 3.92 1.75 10.11
C PHE A 172 2.69 0.82 10.07
N SER A 173 1.83 0.86 11.09
CA SER A 173 0.54 0.17 11.08
C SER A 173 -0.50 1.10 10.45
N ILE A 174 -0.65 1.03 9.15
CA ILE A 174 -1.49 1.93 8.34
C ILE A 174 -2.89 2.04 8.93
N LEU A 175 -3.38 3.27 9.07
CA LEU A 175 -4.69 3.65 9.63
C LEU A 175 -4.94 3.26 11.10
N GLN A 176 -3.96 2.69 11.81
CA GLN A 176 -4.16 2.21 13.17
C GLN A 176 -3.38 2.99 14.23
N SER A 177 -2.29 3.64 13.84
CA SER A 177 -1.48 4.41 14.80
C SER A 177 -0.61 5.46 14.10
N THR A 178 -0.45 6.59 14.77
CA THR A 178 0.51 7.65 14.41
C THR A 178 1.76 7.63 15.30
N SER A 179 1.87 6.66 16.20
CA SER A 179 2.94 6.60 17.19
C SER A 179 4.28 6.23 16.56
N GLN A 180 5.26 7.11 16.71
CA GLN A 180 6.61 6.86 16.22
C GLN A 180 7.31 5.77 17.07
N ILE A 181 8.03 4.86 16.41
CA ILE A 181 8.75 3.75 17.08
C ILE A 181 9.67 4.29 18.19
N GLY A 182 10.41 5.36 17.93
CA GLY A 182 11.29 5.98 18.92
C GLY A 182 10.57 6.40 20.20
N ASN A 183 9.37 6.93 20.07
CA ASN A 183 8.53 7.32 21.21
C ASN A 183 8.01 6.10 21.97
N ILE A 184 7.57 5.05 21.25
CA ILE A 184 7.13 3.79 21.86
C ILE A 184 8.24 3.18 22.70
N VAL A 185 9.45 3.03 22.12
CA VAL A 185 10.61 2.46 22.81
C VAL A 185 11.02 3.30 24.03
N LYS A 186 11.03 4.64 23.88
CA LYS A 186 11.34 5.54 24.99
C LYS A 186 10.33 5.39 26.14
N THR A 187 9.04 5.41 25.83
CA THR A 187 7.98 5.27 26.82
C THR A 187 8.07 3.90 27.53
N ALA A 188 8.27 2.81 26.78
CA ALA A 188 8.44 1.47 27.37
C ALA A 188 9.63 1.43 28.34
N LYS A 189 10.76 2.05 27.96
CA LYS A 189 11.94 2.17 28.83
C LYS A 189 11.65 2.99 30.10
N ASP A 190 10.93 4.13 29.96
CA ASP A 190 10.59 5.00 31.09
C ASP A 190 9.59 4.30 32.06
N MET A 191 8.81 3.35 31.55
CA MET A 191 7.87 2.51 32.31
C MET A 191 8.51 1.20 32.83
N ASN A 192 9.80 0.96 32.62
CA ASN A 192 10.52 -0.27 32.98
C ASN A 192 9.90 -1.54 32.38
N MET A 193 9.41 -1.47 31.15
CA MET A 193 8.84 -2.60 30.40
C MET A 193 9.89 -3.26 29.52
#